data_964bd9fb1a59b507647f9765338fcba8
#
_entry.id   964bd9fb1a59b507647f9765338fcba8
#
_cell.length_a   1.000
_cell.length_b   1.000
_cell.length_c   1.000
_cell.angle_alpha   90.00
_cell.angle_beta   90.00
_cell.angle_gamma   90.00
#
_symmetry.space_group_name_H-M   'P 1'
#
loop_
_entity.id
_entity.type
_entity.pdbx_description
1 polymer ?
#
loop_
_entity_poly.entity_id
_entity_poly.type
_entity_poly.pdbx_seq_one_letter_code
_entity_poly.pdbx_strand_id
1 'polypeptide(L)'
;TLMGQVLTQAGLRDKLIIASKTPPNRMRPDEIIAECEASLQRLQTDYLDLYQTHWTNPEVPIAESWGALQQLQEQGKIRHAGVCNLGTQDLDAVSAVQPPVSNQLPYNLLWRMIEAEILPKCRQNSIGVLVYSPLMHGILADKYQTAAEVPDGRARSRHFCSDRELT
;
A
#
# COMPACT_ATOMS: atom_id res chain seq x y z
N THR A 1 -7.51 12.53 15.03
CA THR A 1 -8.53 11.96 14.10
C THR A 1 -9.53 11.13 14.86
N LEU A 2 -10.72 10.90 14.27
CA LEU A 2 -11.74 10.03 14.86
C LEU A 2 -11.18 8.64 15.19
N MET A 3 -10.41 8.06 14.26
CA MET A 3 -9.77 6.75 14.46
C MET A 3 -8.85 6.74 15.69
N GLY A 4 -7.98 7.74 15.84
CA GLY A 4 -7.11 7.85 17.02
C GLY A 4 -7.89 7.95 18.33
N GLN A 5 -8.94 8.76 18.36
CA GLN A 5 -9.82 8.88 19.53
C GLN A 5 -10.48 7.55 19.91
N VAL A 6 -11.04 6.84 18.92
CA VAL A 6 -11.66 5.52 19.15
C VAL A 6 -10.65 4.50 19.67
N LEU A 7 -9.44 4.45 19.07
CA LEU A 7 -8.38 3.54 19.50
C LEU A 7 -7.99 3.77 20.96
N THR A 8 -7.81 5.04 21.35
CA THR A 8 -7.45 5.42 22.71
C THR A 8 -8.58 5.11 23.69
N GLN A 9 -9.82 5.53 23.38
CA GLN A 9 -10.97 5.33 24.25
C GLN A 9 -11.34 3.87 24.46
N ALA A 10 -11.22 3.05 23.40
CA ALA A 10 -11.57 1.63 23.46
C ALA A 10 -10.48 0.75 24.09
N GLY A 11 -9.25 1.25 24.25
CA GLY A 11 -8.12 0.47 24.75
C GLY A 11 -7.81 -0.75 23.87
N LEU A 12 -7.99 -0.62 22.54
CA LEU A 12 -7.89 -1.74 21.61
C LEU A 12 -6.57 -1.74 20.80
N ARG A 13 -5.65 -0.81 21.08
CA ARG A 13 -4.43 -0.66 20.27
C ARG A 13 -3.67 -1.98 20.10
N ASP A 14 -3.48 -2.72 21.17
CA ASP A 14 -2.71 -3.96 21.19
C ASP A 14 -3.44 -5.16 20.56
N LYS A 15 -4.73 -5.00 20.30
CA LYS A 15 -5.58 -6.05 19.69
C LYS A 15 -5.78 -5.84 18.19
N LEU A 16 -5.29 -4.75 17.64
CA LEU A 16 -5.50 -4.37 16.24
C LEU A 16 -4.17 -4.26 15.50
N ILE A 17 -4.18 -4.73 14.26
CA ILE A 17 -3.11 -4.48 13.30
C ILE A 17 -3.43 -3.18 12.55
N ILE A 18 -2.62 -2.15 12.78
CA ILE A 18 -2.80 -0.84 12.15
C ILE A 18 -1.73 -0.62 11.10
N ALA A 19 -2.19 -0.39 9.87
CA ALA A 19 -1.34 -0.07 8.74
C ALA A 19 -1.52 1.37 8.28
N SER A 20 -0.43 2.02 7.84
CA SER A 20 -0.46 3.32 7.19
C SER A 20 0.54 3.36 6.03
N LYS A 21 0.54 4.44 5.26
CA LYS A 21 1.37 4.59 4.06
C LYS A 21 1.93 5.99 3.93
N THR A 22 3.12 6.09 3.33
CA THR A 22 3.62 7.36 2.80
C THR A 22 3.12 7.57 1.37
N PRO A 23 2.65 8.78 1.00
CA PRO A 23 2.19 9.05 -0.36
C PRO A 23 3.38 9.22 -1.32
N PRO A 24 3.19 9.04 -2.64
CA PRO A 24 4.27 9.04 -3.62
C PRO A 24 5.00 10.39 -3.76
N ASN A 25 4.37 11.49 -3.41
CA ASN A 25 4.99 12.82 -3.40
C ASN A 25 5.76 13.14 -2.12
N ARG A 26 5.94 12.16 -1.23
CA ARG A 26 6.66 12.25 0.04
C ARG A 26 7.56 11.04 0.23
N MET A 27 8.44 10.80 -0.75
CA MET A 27 9.27 9.60 -0.80
C MET A 27 10.73 9.84 -0.42
N ARG A 28 11.15 11.08 -0.16
CA ARG A 28 12.48 11.37 0.38
C ARG A 28 12.58 10.85 1.82
N PRO A 29 13.75 10.41 2.28
CA PRO A 29 13.91 9.81 3.61
C PRO A 29 13.35 10.64 4.76
N ASP A 30 13.64 11.93 4.78
CA ASP A 30 13.15 12.88 5.79
C ASP A 30 11.62 13.07 5.71
N GLU A 31 11.06 13.09 4.52
CA GLU A 31 9.61 13.19 4.30
C GLU A 31 8.88 11.92 4.78
N ILE A 32 9.43 10.73 4.50
CA ILE A 32 8.86 9.45 4.97
C ILE A 32 8.81 9.42 6.49
N ILE A 33 9.90 9.83 7.15
CA ILE A 33 9.97 9.87 8.60
C ILE A 33 8.92 10.85 9.15
N ALA A 34 8.83 12.06 8.59
CA ALA A 34 7.85 13.06 9.00
C ALA A 34 6.40 12.60 8.81
N GLU A 35 6.09 11.94 7.67
CA GLU A 35 4.74 11.40 7.41
C GLU A 35 4.37 10.24 8.34
N CYS A 36 5.33 9.40 8.71
CA CYS A 36 5.14 8.36 9.72
C CYS A 36 4.81 8.97 11.07
N GLU A 37 5.61 9.93 11.54
CA GLU A 37 5.40 10.63 12.81
C GLU A 37 4.05 11.36 12.85
N ALA A 38 3.68 12.03 11.76
CA ALA A 38 2.36 12.65 11.64
C ALA A 38 1.22 11.60 11.67
N SER A 39 1.43 10.41 11.13
CA SER A 39 0.47 9.31 11.22
C SER A 39 0.32 8.80 12.66
N LEU A 40 1.43 8.63 13.37
CA LEU A 40 1.44 8.24 14.80
C LEU A 40 0.69 9.27 15.66
N GLN A 41 0.95 10.56 15.48
CA GLN A 41 0.25 11.64 16.17
C GLN A 41 -1.26 11.63 15.87
N ARG A 42 -1.65 11.49 14.60
CA ARG A 42 -3.07 11.43 14.19
C ARG A 42 -3.80 10.23 14.77
N LEU A 43 -3.11 9.10 14.91
CA LEU A 43 -3.63 7.85 15.43
C LEU A 43 -3.52 7.73 16.95
N GLN A 44 -2.78 8.65 17.61
CA GLN A 44 -2.55 8.65 19.06
C GLN A 44 -1.93 7.32 19.53
N THR A 45 -0.89 6.88 18.84
CA THR A 45 -0.15 5.63 19.11
C THR A 45 1.32 5.85 18.91
N ASP A 46 2.15 5.05 19.58
CA ASP A 46 3.60 5.13 19.50
C ASP A 46 4.19 4.28 18.39
N TYR A 47 3.39 3.38 17.80
CA TYR A 47 3.84 2.51 16.73
C TYR A 47 2.73 2.17 15.73
N LEU A 48 3.15 1.81 14.51
CA LEU A 48 2.32 1.16 13.49
C LEU A 48 2.75 -0.30 13.35
N ASP A 49 1.81 -1.20 13.09
CA ASP A 49 2.15 -2.60 12.83
C ASP A 49 2.74 -2.76 11.43
N LEU A 50 2.23 -2.01 10.45
CA LEU A 50 2.74 -2.01 9.08
C LEU A 50 2.80 -0.59 8.54
N TYR A 51 3.96 -0.19 8.01
CA TYR A 51 4.09 1.06 7.27
C TYR A 51 4.61 0.77 5.87
N GLN A 52 3.99 1.38 4.84
CA GLN A 52 4.23 1.03 3.46
C GLN A 52 4.51 2.27 2.61
N THR A 53 5.34 2.11 1.58
CA THR A 53 5.33 3.06 0.45
C THR A 53 4.06 2.83 -0.38
N HIS A 54 3.32 3.89 -0.74
CA HIS A 54 2.05 3.75 -1.46
C HIS A 54 2.25 3.53 -2.96
N TRP A 55 3.22 4.22 -3.55
CA TRP A 55 3.70 4.12 -4.92
C TRP A 55 5.17 4.53 -4.95
N THR A 56 5.88 4.16 -6.01
CA THR A 56 7.22 4.70 -6.27
C THR A 56 7.14 6.16 -6.72
N ASN A 57 8.24 6.89 -6.52
CA ASN A 57 8.45 8.20 -7.10
C ASN A 57 9.68 8.10 -8.03
N PRO A 58 9.54 8.37 -9.34
CA PRO A 58 10.66 8.27 -10.28
C PRO A 58 11.85 9.22 -9.95
N GLU A 59 11.59 10.28 -9.19
CA GLU A 59 12.63 11.24 -8.79
C GLU A 59 13.45 10.80 -7.57
N VAL A 60 13.00 9.74 -6.87
CA VAL A 60 13.64 9.25 -5.65
C VAL A 60 13.91 7.76 -5.81
N PRO A 61 15.18 7.33 -5.78
CA PRO A 61 15.51 5.90 -5.82
C PRO A 61 14.79 5.14 -4.70
N ILE A 62 14.12 4.05 -5.05
CA ILE A 62 13.33 3.28 -4.08
C ILE A 62 14.18 2.76 -2.90
N ALA A 63 15.46 2.51 -3.14
CA ALA A 63 16.39 2.07 -2.10
C ALA A 63 16.60 3.13 -1.00
N GLU A 64 16.59 4.43 -1.35
CA GLU A 64 16.68 5.52 -0.36
C GLU A 64 15.42 5.58 0.49
N SER A 65 14.25 5.52 -0.16
CA SER A 65 12.95 5.44 0.53
C SER A 65 12.87 4.22 1.44
N TRP A 66 13.39 3.09 0.98
CA TRP A 66 13.43 1.84 1.75
C TRP A 66 14.29 1.96 3.00
N GLY A 67 15.45 2.61 2.91
CA GLY A 67 16.31 2.89 4.06
C GLY A 67 15.61 3.67 5.17
N ALA A 68 14.75 4.62 4.81
CA ALA A 68 13.96 5.37 5.80
C ALA A 68 12.93 4.49 6.54
N LEU A 69 12.30 3.53 5.85
CA LEU A 69 11.40 2.58 6.52
C LEU A 69 12.17 1.67 7.48
N GLN A 70 13.37 1.24 7.13
CA GLN A 70 14.23 0.46 8.02
C GLN A 70 14.63 1.25 9.27
N GLN A 71 15.02 2.52 9.11
CA GLN A 71 15.31 3.40 10.23
C GLN A 71 14.10 3.56 11.17
N LEU A 72 12.88 3.72 10.63
CA LEU A 72 11.67 3.76 11.43
C LEU A 72 11.40 2.45 12.18
N GLN A 73 11.76 1.32 11.58
CA GLN A 73 11.64 0.01 12.21
C GLN A 73 12.68 -0.15 13.35
N GLU A 74 13.91 0.26 13.15
CA GLU A 74 14.96 0.27 14.19
C GLU A 74 14.58 1.18 15.38
N GLN A 75 13.91 2.29 15.10
CA GLN A 75 13.39 3.21 16.12
C GLN A 75 12.14 2.67 16.84
N GLY A 76 11.59 1.51 16.43
CA GLY A 76 10.38 0.94 16.99
C GLY A 76 9.09 1.67 16.63
N LYS A 77 9.14 2.68 15.73
CA LYS A 77 7.97 3.42 15.26
C LYS A 77 7.08 2.62 14.32
N ILE A 78 7.65 1.63 13.64
CA ILE A 78 6.93 0.64 12.85
C ILE A 78 7.42 -0.76 13.23
N ARG A 79 6.53 -1.75 13.24
CA ARG A 79 6.90 -3.16 13.48
C ARG A 79 7.40 -3.82 12.20
N HIS A 80 6.74 -3.51 11.09
CA HIS A 80 7.02 -4.10 9.79
C HIS A 80 7.02 -3.04 8.70
N ALA A 81 8.00 -3.15 7.78
CA ALA A 81 8.09 -2.34 6.57
C ALA A 81 7.51 -3.12 5.38
N GLY A 82 6.65 -2.50 4.60
CA GLY A 82 6.05 -3.06 3.40
C GLY A 82 6.04 -2.07 2.25
N VAL A 83 5.57 -2.53 1.11
CA VAL A 83 5.49 -1.73 -0.11
C VAL A 83 4.13 -1.92 -0.78
N CYS A 84 3.77 -1.02 -1.70
CA CYS A 84 2.61 -1.17 -2.57
C CYS A 84 3.03 -0.93 -4.03
N ASN A 85 2.42 -1.70 -4.93
CA ASN A 85 2.53 -1.50 -6.38
C ASN A 85 3.96 -1.60 -6.94
N LEU A 86 4.86 -2.33 -6.27
CA LEU A 86 6.21 -2.55 -6.78
C LEU A 86 6.22 -3.67 -7.83
N GLY A 87 6.89 -3.39 -8.95
CA GLY A 87 7.25 -4.37 -9.96
C GLY A 87 8.48 -5.19 -9.54
N THR A 88 8.90 -6.12 -10.40
CA THR A 88 9.99 -7.05 -10.08
C THR A 88 11.35 -6.36 -9.89
N GLN A 89 11.64 -5.31 -10.67
CA GLN A 89 12.90 -4.56 -10.55
C GLN A 89 13.01 -3.81 -9.22
N ASP A 90 11.94 -3.10 -8.82
CA ASP A 90 11.92 -2.39 -7.55
C ASP A 90 11.93 -3.35 -6.37
N LEU A 91 11.26 -4.51 -6.48
CA LEU A 91 11.33 -5.57 -5.48
C LEU A 91 12.74 -6.12 -5.32
N ASP A 92 13.51 -6.26 -6.41
CA ASP A 92 14.91 -6.66 -6.32
C ASP A 92 15.74 -5.60 -5.62
N ALA A 93 15.55 -4.33 -5.95
CA ALA A 93 16.28 -3.23 -5.35
C ALA A 93 16.07 -3.14 -3.83
N VAL A 94 14.84 -3.26 -3.35
CA VAL A 94 14.56 -3.24 -1.90
C VAL A 94 14.99 -4.53 -1.21
N SER A 95 14.81 -5.69 -1.88
CA SER A 95 15.16 -7.00 -1.32
C SER A 95 16.67 -7.23 -1.21
N ALA A 96 17.47 -6.53 -2.01
CA ALA A 96 18.93 -6.56 -1.91
C ALA A 96 19.43 -6.05 -0.54
N VAL A 97 18.66 -5.21 0.12
CA VAL A 97 18.96 -4.71 1.47
C VAL A 97 18.21 -5.55 2.52
N GLN A 98 16.88 -5.58 2.43
CA GLN A 98 16.00 -6.40 3.25
C GLN A 98 14.67 -6.58 2.52
N PRO A 99 14.15 -7.81 2.36
CA PRO A 99 12.85 -8.03 1.75
C PRO A 99 11.74 -7.33 2.52
N PRO A 100 10.78 -6.66 1.85
CA PRO A 100 9.58 -6.15 2.50
C PRO A 100 8.72 -7.32 3.00
N VAL A 101 7.99 -7.12 4.10
CA VAL A 101 7.08 -8.18 4.59
C VAL A 101 5.88 -8.37 3.68
N SER A 102 5.51 -7.33 2.92
CA SER A 102 4.37 -7.38 2.00
C SER A 102 4.53 -6.43 0.82
N ASN A 103 3.93 -6.82 -0.33
CA ASN A 103 3.64 -5.95 -1.45
C ASN A 103 2.11 -5.88 -1.64
N GLN A 104 1.53 -4.69 -1.50
CA GLN A 104 0.09 -4.52 -1.66
C GLN A 104 -0.24 -4.21 -3.13
N LEU A 105 -1.04 -5.07 -3.77
CA LEU A 105 -1.25 -5.11 -5.21
C LEU A 105 -2.73 -5.24 -5.59
N PRO A 106 -3.15 -4.74 -6.79
CA PRO A 106 -4.47 -5.05 -7.31
C PRO A 106 -4.50 -6.50 -7.77
N TYR A 107 -5.47 -7.28 -7.28
CA TYR A 107 -5.62 -8.65 -7.71
C TYR A 107 -7.05 -9.13 -7.55
N ASN A 108 -7.60 -9.68 -8.60
CA ASN A 108 -8.95 -10.27 -8.61
C ASN A 108 -9.10 -11.16 -9.85
N LEU A 109 -10.27 -11.75 -10.06
CA LEU A 109 -10.54 -12.67 -11.17
C LEU A 109 -10.32 -12.07 -12.57
N LEU A 110 -10.42 -10.74 -12.72
CA LEU A 110 -10.21 -10.01 -13.97
C LEU A 110 -8.79 -9.43 -14.08
N TRP A 111 -8.21 -8.97 -12.96
CA TRP A 111 -6.88 -8.39 -12.90
C TRP A 111 -5.88 -9.40 -12.37
N ARG A 112 -5.34 -10.19 -13.28
CA ARG A 112 -4.44 -11.30 -12.98
C ARG A 112 -2.98 -11.06 -13.39
N MET A 113 -2.64 -9.85 -13.82
CA MET A 113 -1.30 -9.51 -14.37
C MET A 113 -0.14 -9.84 -13.43
N ILE A 114 -0.35 -9.75 -12.12
CA ILE A 114 0.71 -10.05 -11.14
C ILE A 114 1.13 -11.52 -11.14
N GLU A 115 0.32 -12.43 -11.68
CA GLU A 115 0.59 -13.87 -11.71
C GLU A 115 1.80 -14.21 -12.60
N ALA A 116 2.07 -13.39 -13.63
CA ALA A 116 3.15 -13.67 -14.59
C ALA A 116 4.53 -13.57 -13.92
N GLU A 117 4.80 -12.53 -13.17
CA GLU A 117 6.14 -12.23 -12.66
C GLU A 117 6.15 -11.85 -11.17
N ILE A 118 5.28 -10.92 -10.75
CA ILE A 118 5.33 -10.31 -9.43
C ILE A 118 4.97 -11.34 -8.34
N LEU A 119 3.92 -12.12 -8.54
CA LEU A 119 3.48 -13.12 -7.58
C LEU A 119 4.51 -14.26 -7.39
N PRO A 120 5.10 -14.84 -8.46
CA PRO A 120 6.23 -15.77 -8.34
C PRO A 120 7.42 -15.15 -7.58
N LYS A 121 7.76 -13.89 -7.87
CA LYS A 121 8.83 -13.16 -7.20
C LYS A 121 8.55 -12.97 -5.70
N CYS A 122 7.35 -12.56 -5.36
CA CYS A 122 6.93 -12.44 -3.96
C CYS A 122 7.05 -13.78 -3.21
N ARG A 123 6.60 -14.88 -3.83
CA ARG A 123 6.73 -16.22 -3.25
C ARG A 123 8.19 -16.61 -3.02
N GLN A 124 9.05 -16.38 -4.01
CA GLN A 124 10.48 -16.70 -3.93
C GLN A 124 11.18 -15.97 -2.78
N ASN A 125 10.78 -14.74 -2.50
CA ASN A 125 11.38 -13.88 -1.48
C ASN A 125 10.59 -13.88 -0.14
N SER A 126 9.59 -14.76 0.03
CA SER A 126 8.73 -14.81 1.21
C SER A 126 8.00 -13.50 1.51
N ILE A 127 7.65 -12.74 0.47
CA ILE A 127 6.90 -11.47 0.55
C ILE A 127 5.41 -11.77 0.50
N GLY A 128 4.66 -11.35 1.51
CA GLY A 128 3.19 -11.46 1.52
C GLY A 128 2.55 -10.56 0.47
N VAL A 129 1.44 -11.00 -0.13
CA VAL A 129 0.66 -10.16 -1.04
C VAL A 129 -0.61 -9.69 -0.34
N LEU A 130 -0.75 -8.37 -0.14
CA LEU A 130 -1.97 -7.75 0.33
C LEU A 130 -2.80 -7.31 -0.87
N VAL A 131 -4.01 -7.86 -0.99
CA VAL A 131 -4.83 -7.61 -2.17
C VAL A 131 -5.72 -6.39 -1.98
N TYR A 132 -5.70 -5.46 -2.95
CA TYR A 132 -6.73 -4.43 -3.03
C TYR A 132 -7.60 -4.62 -4.27
N SER A 133 -8.80 -4.03 -4.24
CA SER A 133 -9.85 -4.18 -5.26
C SER A 133 -10.24 -5.63 -5.58
N PRO A 134 -10.41 -6.52 -4.57
CA PRO A 134 -10.73 -7.94 -4.82
C PRO A 134 -12.06 -8.14 -5.55
N LEU A 135 -13.01 -7.21 -5.39
CA LEU A 135 -14.32 -7.23 -6.04
C LEU A 135 -14.42 -6.29 -7.25
N MET A 136 -13.28 -5.81 -7.76
CA MET A 136 -13.24 -4.94 -8.95
C MET A 136 -14.24 -3.77 -8.86
N HIS A 137 -14.20 -3.01 -7.75
CA HIS A 137 -15.09 -1.88 -7.49
C HIS A 137 -16.60 -2.19 -7.58
N GLY A 138 -16.98 -3.44 -7.38
CA GLY A 138 -18.37 -3.90 -7.38
C GLY A 138 -18.80 -4.70 -8.60
N ILE A 139 -17.96 -4.81 -9.64
CA ILE A 139 -18.28 -5.64 -10.83
C ILE A 139 -18.42 -7.10 -10.44
N LEU A 140 -17.45 -7.63 -9.72
CA LEU A 140 -17.45 -9.05 -9.29
C LEU A 140 -18.45 -9.34 -8.16
N ALA A 141 -19.14 -8.31 -7.66
CA ALA A 141 -20.19 -8.45 -6.67
C ALA A 141 -21.61 -8.32 -7.28
N ASP A 142 -21.73 -8.39 -8.60
CA ASP A 142 -22.99 -8.25 -9.34
C ASP A 142 -23.79 -6.98 -8.98
N LYS A 143 -23.05 -5.92 -8.62
CA LYS A 143 -23.64 -4.66 -8.17
C LYS A 143 -24.19 -3.83 -9.34
N TYR A 144 -23.63 -3.98 -10.54
CA TYR A 144 -23.94 -3.20 -11.72
C TYR A 144 -24.15 -4.15 -12.90
N GLN A 145 -25.27 -4.03 -13.59
CA GLN A 145 -25.58 -4.84 -14.78
C GLN A 145 -25.00 -4.20 -16.06
N THR A 146 -24.81 -2.88 -16.04
CA THR A 146 -24.25 -2.13 -17.17
C THR A 146 -23.25 -1.09 -16.68
N ALA A 147 -22.36 -0.64 -17.58
CA ALA A 147 -21.41 0.43 -17.27
C ALA A 147 -22.12 1.77 -16.93
N ALA A 148 -23.31 2.01 -17.46
CA ALA A 148 -24.09 3.22 -17.22
C ALA A 148 -24.62 3.32 -15.77
N GLU A 149 -24.75 2.21 -15.07
CA GLU A 149 -25.19 2.17 -13.67
C GLU A 149 -24.08 2.49 -12.67
N VAL A 150 -22.82 2.53 -13.14
CA VAL A 150 -21.68 2.84 -12.27
C VAL A 150 -21.69 4.33 -11.96
N PRO A 151 -21.74 4.75 -10.67
CA PRO A 151 -21.76 6.17 -10.30
C PRO A 151 -20.53 6.93 -10.79
N ASP A 152 -20.75 8.16 -11.22
CA ASP A 152 -19.65 9.08 -11.55
C ASP A 152 -18.70 9.23 -10.34
N GLY A 153 -17.41 9.23 -10.60
CA GLY A 153 -16.39 9.50 -9.59
C GLY A 153 -15.83 8.30 -8.83
N ARG A 154 -16.38 7.09 -8.92
CA ARG A 154 -15.78 5.90 -8.27
C ARG A 154 -15.01 4.99 -9.22
N ALA A 155 -15.69 4.23 -10.02
CA ALA A 155 -15.06 3.24 -10.91
C ALA A 155 -14.98 3.74 -12.35
N ARG A 156 -15.86 4.69 -12.75
CA ARG A 156 -15.98 5.20 -14.10
C ARG A 156 -14.70 5.82 -14.63
N SER A 157 -13.98 6.57 -13.79
CA SER A 157 -12.79 7.31 -14.22
C SER A 157 -11.60 6.41 -14.58
N ARG A 158 -11.59 5.15 -14.17
CA ARG A 158 -10.44 4.25 -14.40
C ARG A 158 -10.76 2.98 -15.18
N HIS A 159 -11.95 2.41 -15.03
CA HIS A 159 -12.23 1.06 -15.51
C HIS A 159 -13.42 0.95 -16.47
N PHE A 160 -14.27 1.97 -16.52
CA PHE A 160 -15.51 1.96 -17.30
C PHE A 160 -15.67 3.16 -18.23
N CYS A 161 -14.60 3.91 -18.46
CA CYS A 161 -14.66 5.04 -19.37
C CYS A 161 -14.60 4.54 -20.81
N SER A 162 -15.67 4.77 -21.59
CA SER A 162 -15.73 4.50 -23.02
C SER A 162 -14.75 5.36 -23.84
N ASP A 163 -14.29 6.47 -23.26
CA ASP A 163 -13.49 7.51 -23.94
C ASP A 163 -12.00 7.38 -23.64
N ARG A 164 -11.56 6.25 -23.09
CA ARG A 164 -10.13 5.96 -22.94
C ARG A 164 -9.57 5.56 -24.28
N GLU A 165 -8.89 6.47 -24.94
CA GLU A 165 -7.88 6.09 -25.93
C GLU A 165 -6.88 5.17 -25.22
N LEU A 166 -6.73 3.96 -25.77
CA LEU A 166 -5.67 3.03 -25.39
C LEU A 166 -4.35 3.64 -25.89
N THR A 167 -3.71 4.47 -25.06
CA THR A 167 -2.32 4.92 -25.27
C THR A 167 -1.36 3.90 -24.66
#